data_2a3b56dd3ef35ee5c1e552a81aacf281
#
_entry.id   2a3b56dd3ef35ee5c1e552a81aacf281
#
_cell.length_a   1.000
_cell.length_b   1.000
_cell.length_c   1.000
_cell.angle_alpha   90.00
_cell.angle_beta   90.00
_cell.angle_gamma   90.00
#
_symmetry.space_group_name_H-M   'P 1'
#
loop_
_entity.id
_entity.type
_entity.pdbx_description
1 polymer ?
#
loop_
_entity_poly.entity_id
_entity_poly.type
_entity_poly.pdbx_seq_one_letter_code
_entity_poly.pdbx_strand_id
1 'polypeptide(L)'
;MLTMRRYEMMIILDPALEENTVQPSLEQFLTVVKNEGGTVDKVDVWGRRRLAYEIDKKAEGIYAVIDMSAEPATVRELDRQLSLNEAVLRTKVLRPEHR
;
A
#
# COMPACT_ATOMS: atom_id res chain seq x y z
N MET A 1 18.18 -9.31 16.37
CA MET A 1 18.79 -8.76 15.15
C MET A 1 17.70 -8.42 14.14
N LEU A 2 17.79 -7.23 13.56
CA LEU A 2 16.81 -6.77 12.59
C LEU A 2 17.04 -7.44 11.24
N THR A 3 15.96 -7.88 10.62
CA THR A 3 16.02 -8.52 9.31
C THR A 3 15.20 -7.71 8.33
N MET A 4 15.88 -6.88 7.55
CA MET A 4 15.23 -6.12 6.50
C MET A 4 14.99 -6.99 5.29
N ARG A 5 13.81 -6.86 4.70
CA ARG A 5 13.44 -7.58 3.48
C ARG A 5 12.79 -6.62 2.53
N ARG A 6 12.89 -6.94 1.26
CA ARG A 6 12.25 -6.13 0.24
C ARG A 6 10.82 -6.64 0.03
N TYR A 7 9.90 -5.69 -0.05
CA TYR A 7 8.48 -6.00 -0.26
C TYR A 7 7.91 -5.09 -1.32
N GLU A 8 6.95 -5.62 -2.03
CA GLU A 8 6.12 -4.84 -2.91
C GLU A 8 4.70 -4.93 -2.36
N MET A 9 4.06 -3.79 -2.15
CA MET A 9 2.70 -3.75 -1.65
C MET A 9 1.81 -3.09 -2.66
N MET A 10 0.73 -3.77 -3.06
CA MET A 10 -0.28 -3.21 -3.93
C MET A 10 -1.44 -2.74 -3.06
N ILE A 11 -1.89 -1.52 -3.28
CA ILE A 11 -2.98 -0.93 -2.53
C ILE A 11 -4.05 -0.50 -3.53
N ILE A 12 -5.31 -0.86 -3.24
CA ILE A 12 -6.44 -0.43 -4.04
C ILE A 12 -7.25 0.52 -3.18
N LEU A 13 -7.37 1.77 -3.64
CA LEU A 13 -8.06 2.83 -2.91
C LEU A 13 -9.42 3.09 -3.52
N ASP A 14 -10.31 3.69 -2.73
CA ASP A 14 -11.65 4.05 -3.16
C ASP A 14 -11.58 4.98 -4.37
N PRO A 15 -12.31 4.67 -5.46
CA PRO A 15 -12.26 5.50 -6.66
C PRO A 15 -12.86 6.89 -6.49
N ALA A 16 -13.58 7.13 -5.39
CA ALA A 16 -14.12 8.45 -5.10
C ALA A 16 -13.07 9.45 -4.63
N LEU A 17 -11.87 8.98 -4.28
CA LEU A 17 -10.80 9.87 -3.86
C LEU A 17 -10.33 10.73 -5.03
N GLU A 18 -10.00 11.99 -4.74
CA GLU A 18 -9.43 12.88 -5.73
C GLU A 18 -7.96 12.53 -5.93
N GLU A 19 -7.48 12.65 -7.17
CA GLU A 19 -6.10 12.31 -7.50
C GLU A 19 -5.09 13.05 -6.64
N ASN A 20 -5.35 14.32 -6.35
CA ASN A 20 -4.40 15.12 -5.59
C ASN A 20 -4.36 14.76 -4.11
N THR A 21 -5.29 13.92 -3.63
CA THR A 21 -5.26 13.46 -2.23
C THR A 21 -4.70 12.07 -2.09
N VAL A 22 -4.50 11.35 -3.18
CA VAL A 22 -4.03 9.96 -3.14
C VAL A 22 -2.61 9.89 -2.58
N GLN A 23 -1.70 10.66 -3.15
CA GLN A 23 -0.30 10.59 -2.74
C GLN A 23 -0.08 11.05 -1.30
N PRO A 24 -0.66 12.19 -0.85
CA PRO A 24 -0.53 12.56 0.56
C PRO A 24 -1.10 11.52 1.51
N SER A 25 -2.19 10.86 1.15
CA SER A 25 -2.77 9.81 1.97
C SER A 25 -1.82 8.64 2.11
N LEU A 26 -1.20 8.23 1.00
CA LEU A 26 -0.23 7.14 1.02
C LEU A 26 0.98 7.50 1.87
N GLU A 27 1.49 8.73 1.73
CA GLU A 27 2.66 9.16 2.50
C GLU A 27 2.43 9.09 4.00
N GLN A 28 1.21 9.37 4.43
CA GLN A 28 0.85 9.27 5.83
C GLN A 28 1.09 7.85 6.37
N PHE A 29 0.69 6.84 5.61
CA PHE A 29 0.90 5.46 5.99
C PHE A 29 2.37 5.06 5.88
N LEU A 30 3.08 5.59 4.89
CA LEU A 30 4.49 5.26 4.68
C LEU A 30 5.38 5.79 5.80
N THR A 31 4.88 6.76 6.58
CA THR A 31 5.59 7.23 7.76
C THR A 31 5.86 6.09 8.74
N VAL A 32 4.96 5.11 8.81
CA VAL A 32 5.15 3.94 9.67
C VAL A 32 6.44 3.22 9.30
N VAL A 33 6.66 3.03 8.00
CA VAL A 33 7.87 2.36 7.52
C VAL A 33 9.12 3.11 7.94
N LYS A 34 9.11 4.43 7.73
CA LYS A 34 10.27 5.26 8.03
C LYS A 34 10.56 5.32 9.53
N ASN A 35 9.50 5.41 10.34
CA ASN A 35 9.66 5.51 11.78
C ASN A 35 10.22 4.24 12.40
N GLU A 36 10.02 3.11 11.74
CA GLU A 36 10.51 1.83 12.24
C GLU A 36 11.80 1.39 11.55
N GLY A 37 12.49 2.32 10.92
CA GLY A 37 13.81 2.07 10.36
C GLY A 37 13.83 1.51 8.95
N GLY A 38 12.68 1.38 8.33
CA GLY A 38 12.62 0.92 6.95
C GLY A 38 12.78 2.06 5.95
N THR A 39 12.84 1.71 4.70
CA THR A 39 12.93 2.69 3.61
C THR A 39 11.83 2.44 2.59
N VAL A 40 11.34 3.52 2.02
CA VAL A 40 10.39 3.45 0.90
C VAL A 40 11.20 3.72 -0.36
N ASP A 41 11.33 2.70 -1.20
CA ASP A 41 12.20 2.78 -2.36
C ASP A 41 11.49 3.38 -3.57
N LYS A 42 10.18 3.12 -3.70
CA LYS A 42 9.43 3.63 -4.83
C LYS A 42 7.93 3.67 -4.50
N VAL A 43 7.27 4.72 -4.95
CA VAL A 43 5.81 4.83 -4.89
C VAL A 43 5.31 5.07 -6.31
N ASP A 44 4.48 4.17 -6.80
CA ASP A 44 3.97 4.25 -8.16
C ASP A 44 2.45 4.23 -8.12
N VAL A 45 1.82 5.36 -8.45
CA VAL A 45 0.37 5.47 -8.48
C VAL A 45 -0.07 5.23 -9.92
N TRP A 46 -0.77 4.11 -10.12
CA TRP A 46 -1.22 3.72 -11.46
C TRP A 46 -2.48 4.45 -11.90
N GLY A 47 -3.23 4.97 -10.94
CA GLY A 47 -4.47 5.65 -11.23
C GLY A 47 -5.67 4.70 -11.17
N ARG A 48 -6.80 5.21 -11.69
CA ARG A 48 -8.07 4.47 -11.61
C ARG A 48 -8.11 3.35 -12.64
N ARG A 49 -8.50 2.16 -12.16
CA ARG A 49 -8.59 0.98 -13.01
C ARG A 49 -9.83 0.18 -12.67
N ARG A 50 -10.33 -0.56 -13.65
CA ARG A 50 -11.46 -1.45 -13.43
C ARG A 50 -10.99 -2.68 -12.66
N LEU A 51 -11.79 -3.09 -11.67
CA LEU A 51 -11.52 -4.27 -10.88
C LEU A 51 -12.00 -5.51 -11.61
N ALA A 52 -11.35 -6.65 -11.35
CA ALA A 52 -11.76 -7.92 -11.93
C ALA A 52 -13.13 -8.35 -11.39
N TYR A 53 -13.43 -7.95 -10.16
CA TYR A 53 -14.73 -8.17 -9.53
C TYR A 53 -14.95 -7.03 -8.55
N GLU A 54 -16.21 -6.79 -8.20
CA GLU A 54 -16.54 -5.69 -7.30
C GLU A 54 -15.97 -5.91 -5.91
N ILE A 55 -15.49 -4.83 -5.30
CA ILE A 55 -15.07 -4.80 -3.91
C ILE A 55 -15.90 -3.71 -3.24
N ASP A 56 -16.66 -4.06 -2.19
CA ASP A 56 -17.55 -3.14 -1.50
C ASP A 56 -18.46 -2.39 -2.47
N LYS A 57 -18.98 -3.12 -3.45
CA LYS A 57 -19.89 -2.60 -4.49
C LYS A 57 -19.23 -1.59 -5.41
N LYS A 58 -17.90 -1.56 -5.44
CA LYS A 58 -17.14 -0.69 -6.34
C LYS A 58 -16.60 -1.52 -7.49
N ALA A 59 -16.79 -1.04 -8.70
CA ALA A 59 -16.30 -1.72 -9.90
C ALA A 59 -14.92 -1.23 -10.32
N GLU A 60 -14.47 -0.13 -9.73
CA GLU A 60 -13.17 0.48 -10.03
C GLU A 60 -12.43 0.78 -8.75
N GLY A 61 -11.13 1.01 -8.86
CA GLY A 61 -10.30 1.43 -7.74
C GLY A 61 -9.08 2.16 -8.24
N ILE A 62 -8.44 2.88 -7.33
CA ILE A 62 -7.19 3.56 -7.63
C ILE A 62 -6.07 2.65 -7.15
N TYR A 63 -5.20 2.25 -8.09
CA TYR A 63 -4.11 1.33 -7.81
C TYR A 63 -2.84 2.09 -7.48
N ALA A 64 -2.15 1.64 -6.45
CA ALA A 64 -0.83 2.15 -6.11
C ALA A 64 0.05 0.96 -5.73
N VAL A 65 1.31 1.03 -6.13
CA VAL A 65 2.30 -0.01 -5.82
C VAL A 65 3.47 0.66 -5.11
N ILE A 66 3.86 0.09 -3.99
CA ILE A 66 4.92 0.65 -3.17
C ILE A 66 6.01 -0.40 -2.99
N ASP A 67 7.23 -0.05 -3.34
CA ASP A 67 8.39 -0.87 -3.06
C ASP A 67 9.05 -0.37 -1.80
N MET A 68 9.32 -1.25 -0.87
CA MET A 68 9.89 -0.86 0.40
C MET A 68 10.85 -1.93 0.93
N SER A 69 11.75 -1.51 1.79
CA SER A 69 12.63 -2.40 2.53
C SER A 69 12.33 -2.20 4.01
N ALA A 70 11.91 -3.24 4.68
CA ALA A 70 11.47 -3.13 6.06
C ALA A 70 11.49 -4.51 6.74
N GLU A 71 11.32 -4.50 8.06
CA GLU A 71 11.16 -5.74 8.79
C GLU A 71 9.74 -6.29 8.57
N PRO A 72 9.57 -7.60 8.66
CA PRO A 72 8.24 -8.19 8.50
C PRO A 72 7.20 -7.62 9.45
N ALA A 73 7.60 -7.31 10.70
CA ALA A 73 6.67 -6.74 11.68
C ALA A 73 6.17 -5.37 11.25
N THR A 74 7.06 -4.56 10.64
CA THR A 74 6.70 -3.24 10.13
C THR A 74 5.68 -3.35 9.00
N VAL A 75 5.88 -4.30 8.11
CA VAL A 75 4.96 -4.51 6.98
C VAL A 75 3.59 -4.95 7.49
N ARG A 76 3.56 -5.83 8.50
CA ARG A 76 2.29 -6.26 9.08
C ARG A 76 1.55 -5.09 9.73
N GLU A 77 2.27 -4.22 10.42
CA GLU A 77 1.64 -3.05 11.03
C GLU A 77 1.10 -2.09 9.98
N LEU A 78 1.86 -1.88 8.91
CA LEU A 78 1.40 -1.04 7.80
C LEU A 78 0.14 -1.62 7.18
N ASP A 79 0.13 -2.91 6.92
CA ASP A 79 -1.03 -3.57 6.33
C ASP A 79 -2.24 -3.47 7.25
N ARG A 80 -2.04 -3.61 8.57
CA ARG A 80 -3.10 -3.47 9.54
C ARG A 80 -3.71 -2.07 9.49
N GLN A 81 -2.87 -1.04 9.49
CA GLN A 81 -3.37 0.33 9.45
C GLN A 81 -4.11 0.64 8.16
N LEU A 82 -3.59 0.15 7.04
CA LEU A 82 -4.27 0.32 5.76
C LEU A 82 -5.63 -0.37 5.75
N SER A 83 -5.69 -1.57 6.30
CA SER A 83 -6.94 -2.33 6.34
C SER A 83 -8.01 -1.67 7.20
N LEU A 84 -7.61 -0.86 8.16
CA LEU A 84 -8.56 -0.14 9.03
C LEU A 84 -9.05 1.15 8.40
N ASN A 85 -8.46 1.59 7.31
CA ASN A 85 -8.82 2.85 6.67
C ASN A 85 -9.94 2.63 5.68
N GLU A 86 -11.01 3.41 5.80
CA GLU A 86 -12.18 3.27 4.94
C GLU A 86 -11.90 3.57 3.47
N ALA A 87 -10.88 4.37 3.19
CA ALA A 87 -10.53 4.70 1.82
C ALA A 87 -9.73 3.57 1.13
N VAL A 88 -9.32 2.55 1.88
CA VAL A 88 -8.56 1.43 1.33
C VAL A 88 -9.51 0.26 1.10
N LEU A 89 -9.64 -0.16 -0.15
CA LEU A 89 -10.51 -1.29 -0.49
C LEU A 89 -9.81 -2.62 -0.29
N ARG A 90 -8.52 -2.69 -0.62
CA ARG A 90 -7.77 -3.94 -0.52
C ARG A 90 -6.28 -3.66 -0.52
N THR A 91 -5.53 -4.53 0.14
CA THR A 91 -4.08 -4.52 0.10
C THR A 91 -3.58 -5.91 -0.26
N LYS A 92 -2.41 -5.96 -0.88
CA LYS A 92 -1.74 -7.22 -1.17
C LYS A 92 -0.24 -7.03 -1.01
N VAL A 93 0.37 -7.87 -0.18
CA VAL A 93 1.80 -7.80 0.08
C VAL A 93 2.50 -8.89 -0.70
N LEU A 94 3.54 -8.51 -1.42
CA LEU A 94 4.36 -9.42 -2.20
C LEU A 94 5.82 -9.30 -1.75
N ARG A 95 6.58 -10.36 -1.92
CA ARG A 95 8.02 -10.37 -1.62
C ARG A 95 8.74 -10.66 -2.93
N PRO A 96 9.17 -9.60 -3.66
CA PRO A 96 9.76 -9.80 -4.98
C PRO A 96 10.97 -10.72 -5.01
N GLU A 97 11.75 -10.74 -3.94
CA GLU A 97 12.95 -11.58 -3.85
C GLU A 97 12.67 -13.00 -3.42
N HIS A 98 11.42 -13.29 -3.07
CA HIS A 98 11.04 -14.63 -2.64
C HIS A 98 10.69 -15.49 -3.85
N ARG A 99 11.28 -16.66 -3.89
CA ARG A 99 11.08 -17.57 -5.01
C ARG A 99 10.56 -18.90 -4.54
#